data_3f71f98fe9389ead173fd9d0f4dad7d1
#
_entry.id   3f71f98fe9389ead173fd9d0f4dad7d1
#
_cell.length_a   1.000
_cell.length_b   1.000
_cell.length_c   1.000
_cell.angle_alpha   90.00
_cell.angle_beta   90.00
_cell.angle_gamma   90.00
#
_symmetry.space_group_name_H-M   'P 1'
#
loop_
_entity.id
_entity.type
_entity.pdbx_description
1 polymer ?
#
loop_
_entity_poly.entity_id
_entity_poly.type
_entity_poly.pdbx_seq_one_letter_code
_entity_poly.pdbx_strand_id
1 'polypeptide(L)'
;MAFHSGVGNVIQTVPVFKGDGYTTSSTSFTDITGLSVTITPKFANSDIQVAIAFGMASTTQSNLDHGCGYRILRSIDGGGYSDDTNLNGSADGGRNRLCFKGHGWSYNAEHNSGGIGFVGVDVNPSYTLGNSIIYKVQVRCQDSSYPFNLGRTATNGNNNQVYSGRTASSIIAMELGG
;
A
#
# COMPACT_ATOMS: atom_id res chain seq x y z
N MET A 1 -9.31 -6.10 25.44
CA MET A 1 -9.11 -5.09 24.36
C MET A 1 -8.78 -3.79 25.08
N ALA A 2 -7.52 -3.39 25.09
CA ALA A 2 -7.11 -2.13 25.75
C ALA A 2 -7.38 -0.98 24.75
N PHE A 3 -8.25 -0.06 25.12
CA PHE A 3 -8.38 1.20 24.40
C PHE A 3 -7.18 2.06 24.81
N HIS A 4 -6.31 2.39 23.86
CA HIS A 4 -5.33 3.45 24.05
C HIS A 4 -6.10 4.77 24.17
N SER A 5 -6.14 5.31 25.37
CA SER A 5 -6.78 6.60 25.67
C SER A 5 -5.84 7.80 25.49
N GLY A 6 -4.89 7.68 24.55
CA GLY A 6 -4.04 8.79 24.16
C GLY A 6 -4.56 9.38 22.86
N VAL A 7 -4.99 10.64 22.86
CA VAL A 7 -5.11 11.41 21.62
C VAL A 7 -3.69 11.62 21.12
N GLY A 8 -3.20 10.70 20.27
CA GLY A 8 -1.84 10.74 19.77
C GLY A 8 -1.60 12.02 18.98
N ASN A 9 -0.75 12.89 19.50
CA ASN A 9 -0.27 14.02 18.72
C ASN A 9 0.59 13.51 17.57
N VAL A 10 0.39 14.06 16.37
CA VAL A 10 1.30 13.80 15.25
C VAL A 10 2.65 14.48 15.58
N ILE A 11 3.67 13.66 15.75
CA ILE A 11 5.04 14.10 16.08
C ILE A 11 5.81 14.46 14.81
N GLN A 12 5.68 13.64 13.79
CA GLN A 12 6.29 13.86 12.47
C GLN A 12 5.49 13.15 11.38
N THR A 13 5.65 13.65 10.16
CA THR A 13 5.05 13.07 8.95
C THR A 13 6.12 12.93 7.90
N VAL A 14 6.23 11.76 7.29
CA VAL A 14 7.17 11.47 6.21
C VAL A 14 6.38 10.99 5.00
N PRO A 15 6.20 11.84 3.97
CA PRO A 15 5.53 11.46 2.74
C PRO A 15 6.54 10.95 1.70
N VAL A 16 6.10 9.98 0.90
CA VAL A 16 6.76 9.56 -0.34
C VAL A 16 5.75 9.58 -1.47
N PHE A 17 6.09 10.21 -2.58
CA PHE A 17 5.25 10.34 -3.76
C PHE A 17 5.83 9.57 -4.93
N LYS A 18 4.94 8.90 -5.68
CA LYS A 18 5.26 8.19 -6.91
C LYS A 18 4.44 8.78 -8.05
N GLY A 19 5.10 9.48 -8.95
CA GLY A 19 4.46 10.10 -10.11
C GLY A 19 4.55 9.29 -11.41
N ASP A 20 5.39 8.25 -11.42
CA ASP A 20 5.55 7.34 -12.56
C ASP A 20 4.61 6.13 -12.45
N GLY A 21 4.35 5.48 -13.59
CA GLY A 21 3.54 4.26 -13.64
C GLY A 21 4.30 3.03 -13.14
N TYR A 22 3.54 2.04 -12.66
CA TYR A 22 4.05 0.72 -12.31
C TYR A 22 3.13 -0.36 -12.88
N THR A 23 3.69 -1.47 -13.32
CA THR A 23 2.94 -2.61 -13.85
C THR A 23 3.55 -3.91 -13.39
N THR A 24 2.71 -4.87 -13.05
CA THR A 24 3.11 -6.26 -12.79
C THR A 24 1.98 -7.22 -13.15
N SER A 25 2.35 -8.40 -13.61
CA SER A 25 1.43 -9.56 -13.78
C SER A 25 1.73 -10.68 -12.79
N SER A 26 2.58 -10.42 -11.79
CA SER A 26 3.03 -11.45 -10.85
C SER A 26 1.88 -11.98 -10.00
N THR A 27 1.74 -13.29 -9.94
CA THR A 27 0.86 -13.99 -9.01
C THR A 27 1.52 -14.24 -7.65
N SER A 28 2.76 -13.84 -7.49
CA SER A 28 3.46 -13.74 -6.20
C SER A 28 3.55 -12.28 -5.78
N PHE A 29 3.64 -12.02 -4.47
CA PHE A 29 3.80 -10.66 -3.98
C PHE A 29 5.11 -10.04 -4.46
N THR A 30 5.02 -8.87 -5.10
CA THR A 30 6.15 -8.05 -5.57
C THR A 30 6.05 -6.64 -5.04
N ASP A 31 7.20 -6.01 -4.80
CA ASP A 31 7.27 -4.63 -4.34
C ASP A 31 6.74 -3.68 -5.41
N ILE A 32 5.90 -2.73 -5.01
CA ILE A 32 5.57 -1.59 -5.87
C ILE A 32 6.74 -0.60 -5.76
N THR A 33 7.61 -0.62 -6.76
CA THR A 33 8.80 0.24 -6.79
C THR A 33 8.43 1.72 -6.60
N GLY A 34 9.09 2.39 -5.66
CA GLY A 34 8.84 3.78 -5.34
C GLY A 34 7.74 4.01 -4.29
N LEU A 35 7.09 2.96 -3.78
CA LEU A 35 6.15 3.05 -2.65
C LEU A 35 6.73 2.37 -1.40
N SER A 36 7.79 2.98 -0.89
CA SER A 36 8.42 2.63 0.38
C SER A 36 8.73 3.91 1.14
N VAL A 37 8.43 3.93 2.43
CA VAL A 37 8.70 5.08 3.32
C VAL A 37 9.54 4.63 4.50
N THR A 38 10.52 5.44 4.86
CA THR A 38 11.39 5.23 6.04
C THR A 38 11.11 6.31 7.06
N ILE A 39 10.80 5.92 8.29
CA ILE A 39 10.62 6.83 9.42
C ILE A 39 11.56 6.41 10.55
N THR A 40 12.21 7.39 11.20
CA THR A 40 12.96 7.19 12.44
C THR A 40 12.17 7.86 13.56
N PRO A 41 11.48 7.09 14.43
CA PRO A 41 10.68 7.65 15.50
C PRO A 41 11.52 8.51 16.46
N LYS A 42 10.92 9.59 16.94
CA LYS A 42 11.54 10.54 17.88
C LYS A 42 11.33 10.17 19.34
N PHE A 43 10.32 9.36 19.60
CA PHE A 43 10.00 8.88 20.95
C PHE A 43 9.93 7.36 20.97
N ALA A 44 10.23 6.77 22.13
CA ALA A 44 10.05 5.34 22.34
C ALA A 44 8.53 5.02 22.43
N ASN A 45 8.15 3.84 22.00
CA ASN A 45 6.78 3.32 22.08
C ASN A 45 5.71 4.13 21.28
N SER A 46 6.14 4.96 20.32
CA SER A 46 5.19 5.62 19.44
C SER A 46 4.49 4.62 18.52
N ASP A 47 3.24 4.90 18.22
CA ASP A 47 2.51 4.23 17.15
C ASP A 47 2.87 4.85 15.79
N ILE A 48 2.84 4.05 14.74
CA ILE A 48 3.09 4.56 13.38
C ILE A 48 1.84 4.37 12.52
N GLN A 49 1.22 5.47 12.16
CA GLN A 49 0.15 5.46 11.17
C GLN A 49 0.75 5.39 9.77
N VAL A 50 0.26 4.46 8.97
CA VAL A 50 0.64 4.34 7.55
C VAL A 50 -0.60 4.60 6.70
N ALA A 51 -0.50 5.58 5.80
CA ALA A 51 -1.52 5.91 4.82
C ALA A 51 -1.00 5.65 3.42
N ILE A 52 -1.82 5.01 2.59
CA ILE A 52 -1.55 4.75 1.18
C ILE A 52 -2.66 5.38 0.36
N ALA A 53 -2.31 6.09 -0.69
CA ALA A 53 -3.25 6.59 -1.68
C ALA A 53 -2.73 6.24 -3.08
N PHE A 54 -3.50 5.42 -3.80
CA PHE A 54 -3.31 5.20 -5.22
C PHE A 54 -4.22 6.15 -5.98
N GLY A 55 -3.65 7.06 -6.75
CA GLY A 55 -4.44 7.99 -7.56
C GLY A 55 -5.26 7.27 -8.62
N MET A 56 -4.68 6.22 -9.21
CA MET A 56 -5.35 5.34 -10.17
C MET A 56 -4.74 3.95 -10.07
N ALA A 57 -5.58 2.95 -9.96
CA ALA A 57 -5.19 1.54 -10.05
C ALA A 57 -6.16 0.83 -11.00
N SER A 58 -5.65 0.00 -11.90
CA SER A 58 -6.46 -0.72 -12.87
C SER A 58 -5.92 -2.11 -13.17
N THR A 59 -6.82 -2.99 -13.61
CA THR A 59 -6.48 -4.27 -14.23
C THR A 59 -7.26 -4.41 -15.53
N THR A 60 -6.85 -5.30 -16.42
CA THR A 60 -7.54 -5.53 -17.71
C THR A 60 -8.78 -6.42 -17.58
N GLN A 61 -9.15 -6.83 -16.36
CA GLN A 61 -10.15 -7.87 -16.12
C GLN A 61 -11.59 -7.37 -16.24
N SER A 62 -12.42 -8.14 -16.89
CA SER A 62 -13.88 -7.96 -16.98
C SER A 62 -14.67 -8.72 -15.91
N ASN A 63 -14.06 -9.63 -15.16
CA ASN A 63 -14.71 -10.41 -14.11
C ASN A 63 -14.30 -9.95 -12.72
N LEU A 64 -15.27 -9.83 -11.82
CA LEU A 64 -15.08 -9.39 -10.43
C LEU A 64 -14.20 -10.35 -9.58
N ASP A 65 -13.98 -11.58 -10.07
CA ASP A 65 -13.27 -12.61 -9.31
C ASP A 65 -11.74 -12.49 -9.35
N HIS A 66 -11.20 -11.73 -10.30
CA HIS A 66 -9.75 -11.57 -10.48
C HIS A 66 -9.29 -10.17 -10.10
N GLY A 67 -9.05 -9.97 -8.83
CA GLY A 67 -8.51 -8.72 -8.31
C GLY A 67 -7.02 -8.79 -8.01
N CYS A 68 -6.51 -7.73 -7.43
CA CYS A 68 -5.18 -7.68 -6.84
C CYS A 68 -5.28 -7.60 -5.33
N GLY A 69 -4.37 -8.29 -4.66
CA GLY A 69 -4.20 -8.20 -3.21
C GLY A 69 -2.98 -7.34 -2.88
N TYR A 70 -3.12 -6.51 -1.86
CA TYR A 70 -2.05 -5.62 -1.41
C TYR A 70 -1.72 -5.91 0.04
N ARG A 71 -0.43 -5.81 0.37
CA ARG A 71 0.02 -5.90 1.76
C ARG A 71 1.12 -4.89 2.04
N ILE A 72 1.26 -4.56 3.32
CA ILE A 72 2.34 -3.72 3.81
C ILE A 72 3.34 -4.61 4.52
N LEU A 73 4.60 -4.49 4.15
CA LEU A 73 5.71 -5.09 4.88
C LEU A 73 6.41 -4.04 5.71
N ARG A 74 6.86 -4.44 6.90
CA ARG A 74 7.70 -3.65 7.80
C ARG A 74 9.07 -4.29 7.95
N SER A 75 10.12 -3.46 7.96
CA SER A 75 11.47 -3.81 8.41
C SER A 75 11.91 -2.80 9.46
N ILE A 76 12.60 -3.25 10.50
CA ILE A 76 13.14 -2.41 11.57
C ILE A 76 14.65 -2.57 11.54
N ASP A 77 15.37 -1.44 11.50
CA ASP A 77 16.84 -1.34 11.56
C ASP A 77 17.58 -2.24 10.56
N GLY A 78 17.08 -2.32 9.33
CA GLY A 78 17.66 -3.17 8.29
C GLY A 78 17.45 -4.67 8.47
N GLY A 79 16.62 -5.08 9.42
CA GLY A 79 16.19 -6.47 9.58
C GLY A 79 15.35 -6.97 8.43
N GLY A 80 14.96 -8.26 8.47
CA GLY A 80 14.08 -8.85 7.48
C GLY A 80 12.71 -8.18 7.41
N TYR A 81 12.09 -8.20 6.22
CA TYR A 81 10.73 -7.71 6.06
C TYR A 81 9.71 -8.73 6.58
N SER A 82 8.73 -8.25 7.33
CA SER A 82 7.62 -9.04 7.87
C SER A 82 6.27 -8.42 7.49
N ASP A 83 5.27 -9.26 7.23
CA ASP A 83 3.86 -8.86 7.09
C ASP A 83 3.08 -9.03 8.40
N ASP A 84 3.75 -9.43 9.47
CA ASP A 84 3.18 -9.55 10.81
C ASP A 84 3.06 -8.19 11.48
N THR A 85 2.13 -7.39 11.00
CA THR A 85 1.83 -6.05 11.47
C THR A 85 0.32 -5.87 11.64
N ASN A 86 -0.09 -4.89 12.43
CA ASN A 86 -1.50 -4.50 12.55
C ASN A 86 -2.05 -3.86 11.26
N LEU A 87 -1.18 -3.65 10.25
CA LEU A 87 -1.56 -3.06 8.97
C LEU A 87 -2.14 -4.08 7.98
N ASN A 88 -1.99 -5.37 8.25
CA ASN A 88 -2.53 -6.45 7.44
C ASN A 88 -3.55 -7.26 8.23
N GLY A 89 -4.46 -7.93 7.53
CA GLY A 89 -5.39 -8.87 8.15
C GLY A 89 -4.66 -10.00 8.89
N SER A 90 -5.35 -10.64 9.83
CA SER A 90 -4.80 -11.76 10.60
C SER A 90 -4.48 -12.96 9.71
N ALA A 91 -3.51 -13.77 10.14
CA ALA A 91 -3.27 -15.08 9.54
C ALA A 91 -4.45 -16.00 9.87
N ASP A 92 -4.99 -16.67 8.85
CA ASP A 92 -6.09 -17.63 9.01
C ASP A 92 -5.96 -18.74 7.95
N GLY A 93 -5.46 -19.89 8.34
CA GLY A 93 -5.19 -21.02 7.46
C GLY A 93 -4.27 -20.64 6.30
N GLY A 94 -4.65 -20.98 5.08
CA GLY A 94 -3.89 -20.67 3.86
C GLY A 94 -4.19 -19.30 3.24
N ARG A 95 -4.92 -18.41 3.94
CA ARG A 95 -5.29 -17.10 3.41
C ARG A 95 -4.12 -16.13 3.41
N ASN A 96 -4.05 -15.30 2.35
CA ASN A 96 -3.07 -14.21 2.30
C ASN A 96 -3.45 -13.11 3.31
N ARG A 97 -2.46 -12.61 4.03
CA ARG A 97 -2.61 -11.40 4.83
C ARG A 97 -2.56 -10.19 3.90
N LEU A 98 -3.62 -9.41 3.88
CA LEU A 98 -3.77 -8.24 3.00
C LEU A 98 -4.16 -7.02 3.84
N CYS A 99 -3.63 -5.85 3.50
CA CYS A 99 -4.13 -4.59 4.03
C CYS A 99 -5.43 -4.17 3.32
N PHE A 100 -5.53 -4.44 2.01
CA PHE A 100 -6.76 -4.29 1.25
C PHE A 100 -6.74 -5.15 -0.02
N LYS A 101 -7.90 -5.32 -0.62
CA LYS A 101 -8.11 -6.00 -1.91
C LYS A 101 -8.71 -4.99 -2.90
N GLY A 102 -8.08 -4.83 -4.04
CA GLY A 102 -8.64 -4.10 -5.17
C GLY A 102 -9.43 -5.04 -6.07
N HIS A 103 -10.61 -4.61 -6.54
CA HIS A 103 -11.34 -5.30 -7.59
C HIS A 103 -10.85 -4.83 -8.96
N GLY A 104 -10.78 -5.77 -9.91
CA GLY A 104 -10.82 -5.41 -11.32
C GLY A 104 -12.21 -4.83 -11.61
N TRP A 105 -12.28 -3.59 -12.05
CA TRP A 105 -13.54 -3.00 -12.48
C TRP A 105 -13.90 -3.52 -13.88
N SER A 106 -15.13 -3.93 -14.02
CA SER A 106 -15.69 -4.61 -15.17
C SER A 106 -15.80 -3.74 -16.42
N TYR A 107 -15.63 -4.34 -17.57
CA TYR A 107 -16.18 -4.04 -18.89
C TYR A 107 -15.43 -3.13 -19.85
N ASN A 108 -14.58 -2.22 -19.41
CA ASN A 108 -13.72 -1.47 -20.34
C ASN A 108 -12.43 -1.03 -19.63
N ALA A 109 -11.34 -1.71 -19.93
CA ALA A 109 -10.05 -1.50 -19.27
C ALA A 109 -9.49 -0.06 -19.40
N GLU A 110 -9.97 0.68 -20.39
CA GLU A 110 -9.59 2.08 -20.60
C GLU A 110 -10.27 3.05 -19.62
N HIS A 111 -11.49 2.72 -19.17
CA HIS A 111 -12.32 3.64 -18.41
C HIS A 111 -12.49 3.27 -16.95
N ASN A 112 -12.03 2.08 -16.55
CA ASN A 112 -12.25 1.53 -15.22
C ASN A 112 -10.96 1.56 -14.39
N SER A 113 -10.67 2.71 -13.87
CA SER A 113 -9.64 2.92 -12.88
C SER A 113 -10.20 3.73 -11.73
N GLY A 114 -9.83 3.38 -10.53
CA GLY A 114 -10.28 4.07 -9.33
C GLY A 114 -9.12 4.41 -8.41
N GLY A 115 -9.25 5.48 -7.65
CA GLY A 115 -8.39 5.74 -6.51
C GLY A 115 -8.66 4.69 -5.43
N ILE A 116 -7.60 4.19 -4.81
CA ILE A 116 -7.67 3.26 -3.69
C ILE A 116 -6.90 3.88 -2.53
N GLY A 117 -7.50 3.91 -1.36
CA GLY A 117 -6.86 4.40 -0.14
C GLY A 117 -6.89 3.35 0.96
N PHE A 118 -5.88 3.38 1.80
CA PHE A 118 -5.78 2.60 3.04
C PHE A 118 -5.15 3.48 4.11
N VAL A 119 -5.68 3.40 5.32
CA VAL A 119 -5.08 3.99 6.51
C VAL A 119 -5.12 2.95 7.61
N GLY A 120 -3.98 2.68 8.22
CA GLY A 120 -3.85 1.78 9.35
C GLY A 120 -2.81 2.29 10.34
N VAL A 121 -2.83 1.74 11.55
CA VAL A 121 -1.86 2.07 12.61
C VAL A 121 -1.11 0.81 12.98
N ASP A 122 0.22 0.88 12.87
CA ASP A 122 1.12 -0.12 13.43
C ASP A 122 1.33 0.25 14.90
N VAL A 123 0.61 -0.45 15.76
CA VAL A 123 0.56 -0.15 17.19
C VAL A 123 1.83 -0.66 17.86
N ASN A 124 2.56 0.25 18.47
CA ASN A 124 3.77 -0.03 19.24
C ASN A 124 4.71 -1.03 18.54
N PRO A 125 5.20 -0.71 17.32
CA PRO A 125 6.20 -1.55 16.66
C PRO A 125 7.43 -1.65 17.56
N SER A 126 7.93 -2.86 17.81
CA SER A 126 9.04 -3.11 18.73
C SER A 126 10.35 -2.60 18.12
N TYR A 127 10.70 -1.35 18.38
CA TYR A 127 11.97 -0.71 17.95
C TYR A 127 12.73 -0.13 19.14
N THR A 128 14.03 0.05 18.95
CA THR A 128 14.85 0.86 19.87
C THR A 128 14.91 2.29 19.33
N LEU A 129 14.90 3.29 20.20
CA LEU A 129 15.01 4.69 19.80
C LEU A 129 16.28 4.92 18.97
N GLY A 130 16.12 5.54 17.81
CA GLY A 130 17.16 5.71 16.82
C GLY A 130 17.11 4.69 15.67
N ASN A 131 16.42 3.56 15.82
CA ASN A 131 16.20 2.64 14.71
C ASN A 131 15.30 3.26 13.64
N SER A 132 15.60 2.96 12.38
CA SER A 132 14.70 3.27 11.28
C SER A 132 13.65 2.18 11.11
N ILE A 133 12.43 2.57 10.76
CA ILE A 133 11.35 1.67 10.38
C ILE A 133 11.02 1.93 8.92
N ILE A 134 11.04 0.88 8.11
CA ILE A 134 10.70 0.94 6.69
C ILE A 134 9.39 0.23 6.47
N TYR A 135 8.44 0.92 5.84
CA TYR A 135 7.21 0.33 5.33
C TYR A 135 7.23 0.33 3.81
N LYS A 136 6.87 -0.78 3.19
CA LYS A 136 6.73 -0.89 1.73
C LYS A 136 5.46 -1.61 1.34
N VAL A 137 4.94 -1.27 0.18
CA VAL A 137 3.74 -1.88 -0.37
C VAL A 137 4.11 -2.97 -1.35
N GLN A 138 3.48 -4.13 -1.20
CA GLN A 138 3.53 -5.19 -2.18
C GLN A 138 2.15 -5.42 -2.80
N VAL A 139 2.16 -5.89 -4.04
CA VAL A 139 0.98 -6.30 -4.79
C VAL A 139 1.18 -7.68 -5.36
N ARG A 140 0.10 -8.45 -5.46
CA ARG A 140 0.01 -9.67 -6.27
C ARG A 140 -1.26 -9.65 -7.11
N CYS A 141 -1.18 -10.15 -8.33
CA CYS A 141 -2.35 -10.41 -9.16
C CYS A 141 -2.93 -11.79 -8.83
N GLN A 142 -4.24 -11.95 -8.93
CA GLN A 142 -4.87 -13.27 -8.81
C GLN A 142 -4.51 -14.16 -10.01
N ASP A 143 -4.38 -13.54 -11.19
CA ASP A 143 -4.07 -14.21 -12.45
C ASP A 143 -3.11 -13.36 -13.27
N SER A 144 -2.08 -13.99 -13.85
CA SER A 144 -1.05 -13.31 -14.65
C SER A 144 -1.55 -12.75 -15.98
N SER A 145 -2.70 -13.23 -16.46
CA SER A 145 -3.34 -12.71 -17.67
C SER A 145 -3.94 -11.31 -17.49
N TYR A 146 -4.03 -10.83 -16.23
CA TYR A 146 -4.66 -9.56 -15.86
C TYR A 146 -3.70 -8.68 -15.08
N PRO A 147 -2.77 -8.00 -15.77
CA PRO A 147 -1.76 -7.15 -15.12
C PRO A 147 -2.38 -6.05 -14.27
N PHE A 148 -1.79 -5.82 -13.12
CA PHE A 148 -2.01 -4.63 -12.31
C PHE A 148 -1.26 -3.45 -12.92
N ASN A 149 -1.93 -2.31 -13.01
CA ASN A 149 -1.36 -1.04 -13.44
C ASN A 149 -1.63 0.03 -12.38
N LEU A 150 -0.62 0.78 -12.01
CA LEU A 150 -0.68 1.92 -11.09
C LEU A 150 -0.30 3.20 -11.82
N GLY A 151 -1.02 4.29 -11.53
CA GLY A 151 -0.77 5.61 -12.09
C GLY A 151 -1.13 5.73 -13.58
N ARG A 152 -1.77 4.72 -14.16
CA ARG A 152 -2.20 4.70 -15.56
C ARG A 152 -3.35 3.72 -15.78
N THR A 153 -4.03 3.83 -16.90
CA THR A 153 -4.99 2.82 -17.37
C THR A 153 -4.28 1.59 -17.91
N ALA A 154 -5.01 0.49 -18.03
CA ALA A 154 -4.48 -0.77 -18.56
C ALA A 154 -3.98 -0.64 -20.00
N THR A 155 -4.69 0.07 -20.85
CA THR A 155 -4.35 0.28 -22.27
C THR A 155 -3.24 1.31 -22.47
N ASN A 156 -2.93 2.10 -21.43
CA ASN A 156 -1.87 3.12 -21.47
C ASN A 156 -2.02 4.10 -22.66
N GLY A 157 -3.26 4.47 -22.99
CA GLY A 157 -3.54 5.39 -24.07
C GLY A 157 -2.74 6.70 -23.98
N ASN A 158 -2.25 7.18 -25.12
CA ASN A 158 -1.55 8.45 -25.21
C ASN A 158 -2.41 9.45 -25.99
N ASN A 159 -3.48 9.90 -25.40
CA ASN A 159 -4.41 10.88 -25.96
C ASN A 159 -4.78 11.91 -24.90
N ASN A 160 -5.43 12.99 -25.29
CA ASN A 160 -5.83 14.08 -24.41
C ASN A 160 -7.18 13.84 -23.70
N GLN A 161 -7.55 12.58 -23.46
CA GLN A 161 -8.76 12.25 -22.77
C GLN A 161 -8.50 12.03 -21.26
N VAL A 162 -9.46 12.36 -20.41
CA VAL A 162 -9.35 12.23 -18.95
C VAL A 162 -9.05 10.79 -18.54
N TYR A 163 -9.65 9.80 -19.21
CA TYR A 163 -9.42 8.39 -18.93
C TYR A 163 -8.01 7.90 -19.30
N SER A 164 -7.25 8.66 -20.11
CA SER A 164 -5.85 8.37 -20.44
C SER A 164 -4.85 9.08 -19.52
N GLY A 165 -5.36 9.80 -18.51
CA GLY A 165 -4.54 10.59 -17.58
C GLY A 165 -3.53 9.75 -16.79
N ARG A 166 -2.52 10.44 -16.28
CA ARG A 166 -1.57 9.91 -15.30
C ARG A 166 -1.91 10.45 -13.94
N THR A 167 -1.72 9.62 -12.92
CA THR A 167 -1.96 10.04 -11.54
C THR A 167 -0.78 9.70 -10.66
N ALA A 168 -0.58 10.52 -9.64
CA ALA A 168 0.40 10.24 -8.59
C ALA A 168 -0.21 9.32 -7.52
N SER A 169 0.66 8.57 -6.87
CA SER A 169 0.36 7.76 -5.71
C SER A 169 1.28 8.14 -4.54
N SER A 170 0.91 7.81 -3.33
CA SER A 170 1.72 8.12 -2.16
C SER A 170 1.66 7.02 -1.11
N ILE A 171 2.73 6.96 -0.30
CA ILE A 171 2.75 6.31 1.00
C ILE A 171 3.24 7.34 2.02
N ILE A 172 2.57 7.42 3.16
CA ILE A 172 2.88 8.38 4.23
C ILE A 172 3.00 7.61 5.53
N ALA A 173 4.08 7.84 6.27
CA ALA A 173 4.23 7.38 7.64
C ALA A 173 4.13 8.59 8.59
N MET A 174 3.33 8.45 9.64
CA MET A 174 3.15 9.46 10.68
C MET A 174 3.43 8.84 12.05
N GLU A 175 4.33 9.45 12.80
CA GLU A 175 4.55 9.09 14.19
C GLU A 175 3.47 9.72 15.06
N LEU A 176 2.80 8.88 15.84
CA LEU A 176 1.79 9.29 16.81
C LEU A 176 2.39 9.11 18.21
N GLY A 177 2.45 10.18 18.98
CA GLY A 177 2.88 10.14 20.37
C GLY A 177 1.89 9.35 21.22
N GLY A 178 2.39 8.43 22.03
CA GLY A 178 1.64 7.72 23.07
C GLY A 178 1.50 8.56 24.35
#